data_22db1252533fb7ff5bf13109dfcd469f
#
_entry.id   22db1252533fb7ff5bf13109dfcd469f
#
_cell.length_a   1.000
_cell.length_b   1.000
_cell.length_c   1.000
_cell.angle_alpha   90.00
_cell.angle_beta   90.00
_cell.angle_gamma   90.00
#
_symmetry.space_group_name_H-M   'P 1'
#
loop_
_entity.id
_entity.type
_entity.pdbx_description
1 polymer ?
#
loop_
_entity_poly.entity_id
_entity_poly.type
_entity_poly.pdbx_seq_one_letter_code
_entity_poly.pdbx_strand_id
1 'polypeptide(L)'
;MAKKKAAAKVLNLDNILFNCRDYLRAARNSGSFFEKRDMMLTLVFLRFIGEKYEDGIEKLCQTLRERGLDPADENIRAAFFDDATFTDGTYNLPPEARWTTIINTPAPGLNVALDTALVRLEEEDPQLRGCFIKGTFTTRNLAANDIKKIVDEVNKISHKQFGAEKDLIGRVYEYFLKEFAVNATKEEGEFYTPHDVVQLIAAMIEPYEGRLYDPACGSGGMFIQSAELVRARQGDVNRINIYGQEKDAATYRLAKMNLALRGLSHHLGETNDSSFTHDLHAGMHFHYIMANPPFNLKGWYSPALEHDARWTDYGLPPASNANYAWILHILSHLKPADGIAGFLLANGALSDSDTAEIRRNLIQKGKVEAIVVLPRELFITTDISVTLWILNQNKKGGVYHGRNLRDRTHEILFMDLRAWTENAVKGENKKKVRLVAAQIERAAAIYHTWQSVGTDGTDYAVPELYRSVGMDEIERNGWSLTPSKYIAFIDHDLEIDYAAEMARIQGEMRDVMKQEKKSQRMLEDAFRGIGYGID
;
A
#
# COMPACT_ATOMS: atom_id res chain seq x y z
N MET A 1 -20.76 -50.33 19.85
CA MET A 1 -20.92 -49.34 18.75
C MET A 1 -20.25 -48.03 19.17
N ALA A 2 -19.02 -47.80 18.71
CA ALA A 2 -18.26 -46.60 19.04
C ALA A 2 -18.71 -45.47 18.10
N LYS A 3 -19.30 -44.39 18.62
CA LYS A 3 -19.57 -43.15 17.89
C LYS A 3 -18.23 -42.54 17.49
N LYS A 4 -17.89 -42.56 16.19
CA LYS A 4 -16.82 -41.70 15.60
C LYS A 4 -17.14 -40.27 15.96
N LYS A 5 -16.34 -39.62 16.84
CA LYS A 5 -16.29 -38.17 16.98
C LYS A 5 -15.88 -37.63 15.61
N ALA A 6 -16.76 -36.88 14.95
CA ALA A 6 -16.42 -36.12 13.77
C ALA A 6 -15.30 -35.14 14.17
N ALA A 7 -14.15 -35.29 13.53
CA ALA A 7 -13.08 -34.31 13.67
C ALA A 7 -13.63 -32.93 13.26
N ALA A 8 -13.47 -31.94 14.13
CA ALA A 8 -13.85 -30.57 13.82
C ALA A 8 -13.10 -30.17 12.54
N LYS A 9 -13.85 -29.79 11.50
CA LYS A 9 -13.29 -29.37 10.21
C LYS A 9 -12.50 -28.10 10.50
N VAL A 10 -11.17 -28.17 10.39
CA VAL A 10 -10.31 -26.98 10.53
C VAL A 10 -10.77 -25.97 9.48
N LEU A 11 -11.23 -24.80 9.93
CA LEU A 11 -11.62 -23.71 9.05
C LEU A 11 -10.37 -23.20 8.31
N ASN A 12 -10.46 -23.10 6.97
CA ASN A 12 -9.43 -22.57 6.13
C ASN A 12 -9.88 -21.22 5.58
N LEU A 13 -9.14 -20.16 5.85
CA LEU A 13 -9.47 -18.79 5.44
C LEU A 13 -9.61 -18.69 3.92
N ASP A 14 -8.70 -19.26 3.14
CA ASP A 14 -8.74 -19.18 1.68
C ASP A 14 -10.00 -19.81 1.10
N ASN A 15 -10.48 -20.91 1.70
CA ASN A 15 -11.75 -21.53 1.31
C ASN A 15 -12.96 -20.64 1.64
N ILE A 16 -12.94 -19.94 2.78
CA ILE A 16 -14.02 -19.01 3.16
C ILE A 16 -14.04 -17.84 2.17
N LEU A 17 -12.89 -17.24 1.89
CA LEU A 17 -12.77 -16.13 0.96
C LEU A 17 -13.21 -16.52 -0.47
N PHE A 18 -12.81 -17.72 -0.90
CA PHE A 18 -13.25 -18.29 -2.17
C PHE A 18 -14.78 -18.46 -2.22
N ASN A 19 -15.38 -19.01 -1.17
CA ASN A 19 -16.83 -19.19 -1.09
C ASN A 19 -17.57 -17.84 -1.12
N CYS A 20 -17.11 -16.84 -0.37
CA CYS A 20 -17.68 -15.49 -0.38
C CYS A 20 -17.70 -14.92 -1.81
N ARG A 21 -16.56 -15.01 -2.51
CA ARG A 21 -16.44 -14.58 -3.90
C ARG A 21 -17.40 -15.34 -4.81
N ASP A 22 -17.43 -16.66 -4.70
CA ASP A 22 -18.19 -17.53 -5.59
C ASP A 22 -19.70 -17.34 -5.39
N TYR A 23 -20.18 -17.24 -4.17
CA TYR A 23 -21.59 -16.94 -3.88
C TYR A 23 -22.01 -15.59 -4.44
N LEU A 24 -21.17 -14.55 -4.33
CA LEU A 24 -21.47 -13.24 -4.87
C LEU A 24 -21.43 -13.24 -6.41
N ARG A 25 -20.55 -14.04 -7.04
CA ARG A 25 -20.51 -14.20 -8.49
C ARG A 25 -21.73 -14.95 -9.03
N ALA A 26 -22.22 -15.92 -8.30
CA ALA A 26 -23.39 -16.71 -8.67
C ALA A 26 -24.71 -15.99 -8.41
N ALA A 27 -24.74 -15.00 -7.50
CA ALA A 27 -25.94 -14.26 -7.16
C ALA A 27 -26.45 -13.44 -8.37
N ARG A 28 -27.75 -13.55 -8.64
CA ARG A 28 -28.39 -12.73 -9.68
C ARG A 28 -28.44 -11.27 -9.25
N ASN A 29 -28.33 -10.35 -10.20
CA ASN A 29 -28.38 -8.89 -9.98
C ASN A 29 -27.25 -8.34 -9.09
N SER A 30 -26.16 -9.08 -8.91
CA SER A 30 -25.03 -8.65 -8.08
C SER A 30 -24.17 -7.54 -8.72
N GLY A 31 -24.46 -7.14 -9.96
CA GLY A 31 -23.81 -6.01 -10.63
C GLY A 31 -22.48 -6.34 -11.31
N SER A 32 -21.74 -5.31 -11.66
CA SER A 32 -20.39 -5.37 -12.23
C SER A 32 -19.36 -5.93 -11.26
N PHE A 33 -18.15 -6.20 -11.73
CA PHE A 33 -17.05 -6.64 -10.85
C PHE A 33 -16.73 -5.62 -9.76
N PHE A 34 -16.72 -4.33 -10.07
CA PHE A 34 -16.47 -3.26 -9.10
C PHE A 34 -17.53 -3.19 -8.02
N GLU A 35 -18.78 -3.29 -8.42
CA GLU A 35 -19.91 -3.27 -7.50
C GLU A 35 -19.93 -4.50 -6.57
N LYS A 36 -19.51 -5.67 -7.08
CA LYS A 36 -19.31 -6.88 -6.26
C LYS A 36 -18.18 -6.71 -5.26
N ARG A 37 -17.07 -6.10 -5.70
CA ARG A 37 -15.95 -5.74 -4.82
C ARG A 37 -16.44 -4.85 -3.68
N ASP A 38 -17.09 -3.75 -4.01
CA ASP A 38 -17.55 -2.75 -3.05
C ASP A 38 -18.55 -3.36 -2.04
N MET A 39 -19.49 -4.19 -2.49
CA MET A 39 -20.39 -4.92 -1.59
C MET A 39 -19.64 -5.86 -0.64
N MET A 40 -18.66 -6.63 -1.16
CA MET A 40 -17.92 -7.58 -0.34
C MET A 40 -17.06 -6.85 0.70
N LEU A 41 -16.36 -5.80 0.29
CA LEU A 41 -15.53 -5.00 1.18
C LEU A 41 -16.37 -4.30 2.27
N THR A 42 -17.57 -3.85 1.91
CA THR A 42 -18.53 -3.29 2.88
C THR A 42 -19.01 -4.33 3.89
N LEU A 43 -19.32 -5.56 3.47
CA LEU A 43 -19.68 -6.64 4.40
C LEU A 43 -18.53 -7.02 5.32
N VAL A 44 -17.33 -7.11 4.79
CA VAL A 44 -16.11 -7.36 5.57
C VAL A 44 -15.86 -6.23 6.57
N PHE A 45 -16.08 -4.98 6.15
CA PHE A 45 -16.01 -3.82 7.04
C PHE A 45 -16.98 -3.96 8.22
N LEU A 46 -18.26 -4.19 7.94
CA LEU A 46 -19.28 -4.38 8.99
C LEU A 46 -18.93 -5.54 9.94
N ARG A 47 -18.39 -6.64 9.42
CA ARG A 47 -17.96 -7.78 10.23
C ARG A 47 -16.83 -7.42 11.19
N PHE A 48 -15.76 -6.77 10.68
CA PHE A 48 -14.62 -6.43 11.51
C PHE A 48 -14.90 -5.30 12.52
N ILE A 49 -15.67 -4.28 12.13
CA ILE A 49 -16.06 -3.22 13.08
C ILE A 49 -16.98 -3.77 14.17
N GLY A 50 -17.88 -4.72 13.80
CA GLY A 50 -18.72 -5.43 14.75
C GLY A 50 -17.91 -6.29 15.73
N GLU A 51 -16.89 -7.01 15.25
CA GLU A 51 -15.98 -7.80 16.10
C GLU A 51 -15.21 -6.89 17.08
N LYS A 52 -14.69 -5.77 16.61
CA LYS A 52 -14.02 -4.80 17.49
C LYS A 52 -14.93 -4.24 18.57
N TYR A 53 -16.18 -3.93 18.22
CA TYR A 53 -17.18 -3.51 19.19
C TYR A 53 -17.44 -4.59 20.22
N GLU A 54 -17.65 -5.84 19.81
CA GLU A 54 -17.89 -6.98 20.71
C GLU A 54 -16.71 -7.21 21.67
N ASP A 55 -15.46 -7.14 21.16
CA ASP A 55 -14.26 -7.26 21.98
C ASP A 55 -14.09 -6.08 22.95
N GLY A 56 -14.47 -4.86 22.54
CA GLY A 56 -14.48 -3.67 23.40
C GLY A 56 -15.49 -3.83 24.56
N ILE A 57 -16.71 -4.30 24.27
CA ILE A 57 -17.73 -4.60 25.28
C ILE A 57 -17.25 -5.68 26.25
N GLU A 58 -16.60 -6.74 25.76
CA GLU A 58 -16.07 -7.81 26.60
C GLU A 58 -14.99 -7.28 27.57
N LYS A 59 -14.06 -6.46 27.08
CA LYS A 59 -13.03 -5.80 27.91
C LYS A 59 -13.65 -4.85 28.95
N LEU A 60 -14.65 -4.04 28.55
CA LEU A 60 -15.35 -3.16 29.46
C LEU A 60 -16.05 -3.96 30.57
N CYS A 61 -16.76 -5.03 30.22
CA CYS A 61 -17.39 -5.93 31.19
C CYS A 61 -16.36 -6.52 32.16
N GLN A 62 -15.20 -6.93 31.69
CA GLN A 62 -14.12 -7.42 32.54
C GLN A 62 -13.62 -6.34 33.50
N THR A 63 -13.34 -5.14 33.01
CA THR A 63 -12.88 -4.00 33.82
C THR A 63 -13.90 -3.62 34.91
N LEU A 64 -15.19 -3.63 34.57
CA LEU A 64 -16.26 -3.34 35.54
C LEU A 64 -16.31 -4.41 36.66
N ARG A 65 -16.23 -5.70 36.30
CA ARG A 65 -16.18 -6.80 37.31
C ARG A 65 -14.96 -6.68 38.21
N GLU A 66 -13.79 -6.33 37.67
CA GLU A 66 -12.56 -6.09 38.47
C GLU A 66 -12.72 -4.94 39.46
N ARG A 67 -13.58 -3.96 39.14
CA ARG A 67 -13.96 -2.85 40.03
C ARG A 67 -15.12 -3.19 40.98
N GLY A 68 -15.62 -4.42 40.97
CA GLY A 68 -16.75 -4.85 41.80
C GLY A 68 -18.10 -4.35 41.31
N LEU A 69 -18.22 -3.91 40.07
CA LEU A 69 -19.46 -3.47 39.46
C LEU A 69 -20.05 -4.59 38.58
N ASP A 70 -21.37 -4.76 38.63
CA ASP A 70 -22.06 -5.76 37.80
C ASP A 70 -22.37 -5.16 36.41
N PRO A 71 -21.78 -5.68 35.33
CA PRO A 71 -22.10 -5.20 33.99
C PRO A 71 -23.54 -5.44 33.53
N ALA A 72 -24.31 -6.25 34.26
CA ALA A 72 -25.73 -6.51 33.98
C ALA A 72 -26.68 -5.51 34.66
N ASP A 73 -26.20 -4.72 35.62
CA ASP A 73 -26.99 -3.69 36.31
C ASP A 73 -27.36 -2.56 35.33
N GLU A 74 -28.65 -2.19 35.29
CA GLU A 74 -29.17 -1.15 34.35
C GLU A 74 -28.50 0.21 34.54
N ASN A 75 -28.21 0.62 35.79
CA ASN A 75 -27.55 1.90 36.05
C ASN A 75 -26.07 1.90 35.59
N ILE A 76 -25.40 0.77 35.80
CA ILE A 76 -24.03 0.57 35.29
C ILE A 76 -24.01 0.57 33.76
N ARG A 77 -24.99 -0.08 33.13
CA ARG A 77 -25.13 -0.06 31.66
C ARG A 77 -25.37 1.33 31.14
N ALA A 78 -26.32 2.08 31.67
CA ALA A 78 -26.59 3.46 31.28
C ALA A 78 -25.36 4.37 31.48
N ALA A 79 -24.61 4.18 32.57
CA ALA A 79 -23.46 5.01 32.89
C ALA A 79 -22.20 4.71 32.05
N PHE A 80 -22.02 3.49 31.58
CA PHE A 80 -20.75 3.04 30.96
C PHE A 80 -20.89 2.53 29.53
N PHE A 81 -22.06 2.07 29.08
CA PHE A 81 -22.24 1.49 27.76
C PHE A 81 -22.92 2.45 26.77
N ASP A 82 -23.73 3.40 27.25
CA ASP A 82 -24.41 4.35 26.39
C ASP A 82 -23.51 5.55 26.01
N ASP A 83 -22.60 5.94 26.95
CA ASP A 83 -21.58 6.98 26.73
C ASP A 83 -20.16 6.45 26.50
N ALA A 84 -20.00 5.15 26.30
CA ALA A 84 -18.67 4.55 26.18
C ALA A 84 -17.98 4.99 24.89
N THR A 85 -17.24 6.08 24.97
CA THR A 85 -16.11 6.34 24.07
C THR A 85 -15.05 5.30 24.38
N PHE A 86 -15.04 4.21 23.61
CA PHE A 86 -14.00 3.19 23.70
C PHE A 86 -12.68 3.81 23.28
N THR A 87 -11.75 3.97 24.22
CA THR A 87 -10.52 4.76 24.06
C THR A 87 -9.47 4.12 23.15
N ASP A 88 -9.66 2.88 22.70
CA ASP A 88 -8.66 2.11 21.93
C ASP A 88 -9.03 1.91 20.45
N GLY A 89 -9.60 2.93 19.79
CA GLY A 89 -10.00 2.79 18.37
C GLY A 89 -11.18 1.83 18.19
N THR A 90 -11.97 1.62 19.22
CA THR A 90 -13.22 0.85 19.20
C THR A 90 -14.36 1.82 18.96
N TYR A 91 -15.21 1.51 18.00
CA TYR A 91 -16.38 2.33 17.69
C TYR A 91 -17.53 2.03 18.65
N ASN A 92 -18.24 3.05 19.09
CA ASN A 92 -19.59 2.86 19.66
C ASN A 92 -20.54 2.58 18.49
N LEU A 93 -21.00 1.35 18.34
CA LEU A 93 -21.89 0.98 17.24
C LEU A 93 -23.36 1.14 17.64
N PRO A 94 -24.14 1.91 16.86
CA PRO A 94 -25.57 1.95 17.03
C PRO A 94 -26.16 0.51 16.90
N PRO A 95 -27.27 0.21 17.59
CA PRO A 95 -27.83 -1.16 17.64
C PRO A 95 -28.02 -1.80 16.28
N GLU A 96 -28.43 -1.01 15.29
CA GLU A 96 -28.68 -1.46 13.90
C GLU A 96 -27.39 -1.89 13.19
N ALA A 97 -26.25 -1.30 13.55
CA ALA A 97 -24.94 -1.57 12.93
C ALA A 97 -24.15 -2.70 13.64
N ARG A 98 -24.64 -3.21 14.77
CA ARG A 98 -23.99 -4.33 15.47
C ARG A 98 -24.07 -5.59 14.64
N TRP A 99 -22.95 -6.28 14.51
CA TRP A 99 -22.90 -7.51 13.70
C TRP A 99 -23.86 -8.58 14.21
N THR A 100 -24.07 -8.67 15.52
CA THR A 100 -25.07 -9.56 16.16
C THR A 100 -26.50 -9.25 15.70
N THR A 101 -26.86 -8.01 15.48
CA THR A 101 -28.17 -7.62 14.91
C THR A 101 -28.28 -8.06 13.45
N ILE A 102 -27.24 -7.81 12.66
CA ILE A 102 -27.20 -8.16 11.23
C ILE A 102 -27.32 -9.68 11.03
N ILE A 103 -26.49 -10.48 11.72
CA ILE A 103 -26.47 -11.93 11.52
C ILE A 103 -27.76 -12.61 11.96
N ASN A 104 -28.46 -12.07 12.97
CA ASN A 104 -29.73 -12.58 13.47
C ASN A 104 -30.95 -12.07 12.68
N THR A 105 -30.76 -11.14 11.75
CA THR A 105 -31.85 -10.65 10.89
C THR A 105 -32.29 -11.74 9.93
N PRO A 106 -33.61 -12.02 9.83
CA PRO A 106 -34.15 -12.96 8.87
C PRO A 106 -33.82 -12.56 7.42
N ALA A 107 -33.63 -13.54 6.54
CA ALA A 107 -33.24 -13.29 5.15
C ALA A 107 -34.12 -12.24 4.42
N PRO A 108 -35.47 -12.22 4.53
CA PRO A 108 -36.28 -11.22 3.83
C PRO A 108 -36.03 -9.77 4.21
N GLY A 109 -35.51 -9.49 5.42
CA GLY A 109 -35.22 -8.13 5.90
C GLY A 109 -33.74 -7.73 5.81
N LEU A 110 -32.87 -8.65 5.41
CA LEU A 110 -31.42 -8.48 5.56
C LEU A 110 -30.84 -7.37 4.68
N ASN A 111 -31.32 -7.20 3.45
CA ASN A 111 -30.89 -6.10 2.56
C ASN A 111 -31.15 -4.72 3.18
N VAL A 112 -32.34 -4.55 3.78
CA VAL A 112 -32.74 -3.31 4.45
C VAL A 112 -31.90 -3.11 5.72
N ALA A 113 -31.70 -4.15 6.51
CA ALA A 113 -30.90 -4.08 7.73
C ALA A 113 -29.44 -3.67 7.43
N LEU A 114 -28.83 -4.20 6.37
CA LEU A 114 -27.48 -3.84 5.94
C LEU A 114 -27.40 -2.37 5.52
N ASP A 115 -28.31 -1.88 4.67
CA ASP A 115 -28.30 -0.48 4.25
C ASP A 115 -28.61 0.47 5.42
N THR A 116 -29.50 0.07 6.36
CA THR A 116 -29.76 0.85 7.58
C THR A 116 -28.51 0.93 8.46
N ALA A 117 -27.80 -0.18 8.64
CA ALA A 117 -26.55 -0.21 9.40
C ALA A 117 -25.52 0.78 8.85
N LEU A 118 -25.36 0.85 7.52
CA LEU A 118 -24.42 1.76 6.86
C LEU A 118 -24.79 3.23 7.05
N VAL A 119 -26.08 3.56 6.93
CA VAL A 119 -26.58 4.94 7.15
C VAL A 119 -26.33 5.36 8.59
N ARG A 120 -26.66 4.49 9.57
CA ARG A 120 -26.46 4.79 11.00
C ARG A 120 -24.98 4.97 11.35
N LEU A 121 -24.08 4.21 10.73
CA LEU A 121 -22.64 4.39 10.91
C LEU A 121 -22.13 5.74 10.40
N GLU A 122 -22.59 6.20 9.23
CA GLU A 122 -22.21 7.51 8.71
C GLU A 122 -22.77 8.68 9.53
N GLU A 123 -23.94 8.51 10.16
CA GLU A 123 -24.53 9.49 11.06
C GLU A 123 -23.75 9.60 12.38
N GLU A 124 -23.31 8.48 12.92
CA GLU A 124 -22.61 8.41 14.21
C GLU A 124 -21.15 8.84 14.12
N ASP A 125 -20.43 8.44 13.05
CA ASP A 125 -19.01 8.73 12.89
C ASP A 125 -18.75 9.67 11.69
N PRO A 126 -18.37 10.94 11.94
CA PRO A 126 -18.03 11.88 10.87
C PRO A 126 -16.91 11.41 9.95
N GLN A 127 -15.99 10.57 10.41
CA GLN A 127 -14.91 10.02 9.57
C GLN A 127 -15.43 9.03 8.51
N LEU A 128 -16.59 8.41 8.76
CA LEU A 128 -17.23 7.48 7.83
C LEU A 128 -18.19 8.16 6.84
N ARG A 129 -18.46 9.45 6.94
CA ARG A 129 -19.35 10.16 6.02
C ARG A 129 -18.90 10.03 4.57
N GLY A 130 -19.82 9.62 3.69
CA GLY A 130 -19.54 9.38 2.28
C GLY A 130 -18.73 8.10 2.01
N CYS A 131 -18.54 7.27 3.02
CA CYS A 131 -17.79 6.02 2.92
C CYS A 131 -18.58 4.93 2.20
N PHE A 132 -19.91 4.96 2.29
CA PHE A 132 -20.76 3.91 1.76
C PHE A 132 -21.68 4.41 0.62
N ILE A 133 -21.94 3.53 -0.33
CA ILE A 133 -22.92 3.79 -1.39
C ILE A 133 -24.31 3.55 -0.80
N LYS A 134 -25.16 4.58 -0.82
CA LYS A 134 -26.54 4.48 -0.32
C LYS A 134 -27.34 3.44 -1.09
N GLY A 135 -28.02 2.57 -0.36
CA GLY A 135 -28.86 1.52 -0.97
C GLY A 135 -28.07 0.42 -1.67
N THR A 136 -26.83 0.17 -1.30
CA THR A 136 -25.95 -0.85 -1.91
C THR A 136 -26.63 -2.22 -2.03
N PHE A 137 -27.40 -2.62 -1.04
CA PHE A 137 -28.03 -3.93 -0.97
C PHE A 137 -29.50 -3.92 -1.42
N THR A 138 -30.25 -2.85 -1.17
CA THR A 138 -31.68 -2.75 -1.51
C THR A 138 -31.91 -2.41 -2.98
N THR A 139 -31.13 -1.51 -3.58
CA THR A 139 -31.33 -1.08 -4.99
C THR A 139 -31.00 -2.19 -6.00
N ARG A 140 -30.15 -3.15 -5.62
CA ARG A 140 -29.74 -4.27 -6.49
C ARG A 140 -30.68 -5.45 -6.47
N ASN A 141 -31.61 -5.45 -5.54
CA ASN A 141 -32.61 -6.51 -5.40
C ASN A 141 -32.01 -7.93 -5.40
N LEU A 142 -30.91 -8.10 -4.63
CA LEU A 142 -30.34 -9.43 -4.40
C LEU A 142 -31.35 -10.34 -3.73
N ALA A 143 -31.40 -11.60 -4.15
CA ALA A 143 -32.28 -12.56 -3.52
C ALA A 143 -31.91 -12.73 -2.03
N ALA A 144 -32.92 -12.68 -1.16
CA ALA A 144 -32.73 -12.71 0.30
C ALA A 144 -31.87 -13.90 0.78
N ASN A 145 -32.04 -15.06 0.15
CA ASN A 145 -31.25 -16.26 0.49
C ASN A 145 -29.80 -16.18 0.01
N ASP A 146 -29.52 -15.45 -1.07
CA ASP A 146 -28.14 -15.32 -1.58
C ASP A 146 -27.33 -14.38 -0.69
N ILE A 147 -27.90 -13.22 -0.31
CA ILE A 147 -27.21 -12.32 0.61
C ILE A 147 -27.02 -12.97 1.98
N LYS A 148 -28.00 -13.76 2.48
CA LYS A 148 -27.86 -14.51 3.74
C LYS A 148 -26.70 -15.49 3.71
N LYS A 149 -26.54 -16.25 2.63
CA LYS A 149 -25.38 -17.17 2.45
C LYS A 149 -24.05 -16.43 2.51
N ILE A 150 -23.95 -15.24 1.87
CA ILE A 150 -22.73 -14.43 1.85
C ILE A 150 -22.43 -13.92 3.27
N VAL A 151 -23.43 -13.38 3.98
CA VAL A 151 -23.30 -12.88 5.35
C VAL A 151 -22.90 -14.01 6.31
N ASP A 152 -23.49 -15.21 6.18
CA ASP A 152 -23.15 -16.37 6.98
C ASP A 152 -21.71 -16.85 6.72
N GLU A 153 -21.21 -16.72 5.50
CA GLU A 153 -19.81 -17.06 5.16
C GLU A 153 -18.84 -16.00 5.72
N VAL A 154 -19.15 -14.70 5.55
CA VAL A 154 -18.37 -13.60 6.11
C VAL A 154 -18.31 -13.68 7.64
N ASN A 155 -19.39 -14.12 8.31
CA ASN A 155 -19.41 -14.31 9.76
C ASN A 155 -18.34 -15.29 10.28
N LYS A 156 -17.83 -16.20 9.43
CA LYS A 156 -16.76 -17.13 9.80
C LYS A 156 -15.38 -16.45 9.85
N ILE A 157 -15.25 -15.24 9.31
CA ILE A 157 -14.01 -14.47 9.32
C ILE A 157 -13.93 -13.72 10.65
N SER A 158 -12.99 -14.07 11.52
CA SER A 158 -12.77 -13.38 12.80
C SER A 158 -11.35 -13.57 13.32
N HIS A 159 -10.86 -12.63 14.12
CA HIS A 159 -9.59 -12.76 14.82
C HIS A 159 -9.60 -13.91 15.84
N LYS A 160 -10.74 -14.22 16.43
CA LYS A 160 -10.89 -15.37 17.35
C LYS A 160 -10.60 -16.71 16.65
N GLN A 161 -10.90 -16.80 15.35
CA GLN A 161 -10.67 -18.02 14.56
C GLN A 161 -9.33 -18.04 13.84
N PHE A 162 -8.84 -16.89 13.43
CA PHE A 162 -7.63 -16.73 12.62
C PHE A 162 -6.58 -15.83 13.29
N GLY A 163 -6.51 -15.81 14.62
CA GLY A 163 -5.61 -14.94 15.39
C GLY A 163 -4.10 -15.21 15.18
N ALA A 164 -3.74 -16.31 14.53
CA ALA A 164 -2.37 -16.55 14.05
C ALA A 164 -1.99 -15.69 12.83
N GLU A 165 -2.97 -15.13 12.12
CA GLU A 165 -2.75 -14.22 10.99
C GLU A 165 -2.47 -12.82 11.53
N LYS A 166 -1.24 -12.32 11.34
CA LYS A 166 -0.79 -11.01 11.90
C LYS A 166 -1.60 -9.83 11.37
N ASP A 167 -2.02 -9.86 10.09
CA ASP A 167 -2.87 -8.84 9.47
C ASP A 167 -4.05 -9.51 8.75
N LEU A 168 -4.99 -10.04 9.51
CA LEU A 168 -6.18 -10.69 8.96
C LEU A 168 -7.00 -9.72 8.10
N ILE A 169 -7.17 -8.48 8.54
CA ILE A 169 -7.92 -7.45 7.82
C ILE A 169 -7.27 -7.19 6.45
N GLY A 170 -5.97 -6.92 6.44
CA GLY A 170 -5.23 -6.66 5.21
C GLY A 170 -5.30 -7.84 4.24
N ARG A 171 -5.08 -9.07 4.71
CA ARG A 171 -5.17 -10.27 3.88
C ARG A 171 -6.54 -10.46 3.23
N VAL A 172 -7.61 -10.23 3.99
CA VAL A 172 -9.00 -10.34 3.48
C VAL A 172 -9.27 -9.25 2.43
N TYR A 173 -8.86 -8.00 2.71
CA TYR A 173 -9.01 -6.89 1.77
C TYR A 173 -8.19 -7.13 0.50
N GLU A 174 -6.91 -7.49 0.62
CA GLU A 174 -6.04 -7.80 -0.52
C GLU A 174 -6.60 -8.93 -1.41
N TYR A 175 -7.16 -9.96 -0.78
CA TYR A 175 -7.79 -11.04 -1.53
C TYR A 175 -8.92 -10.52 -2.42
N PHE A 176 -9.86 -9.76 -1.88
CA PHE A 176 -10.99 -9.27 -2.66
C PHE A 176 -10.59 -8.19 -3.67
N LEU A 177 -9.65 -7.32 -3.31
CA LEU A 177 -9.08 -6.37 -4.26
C LEU A 177 -8.46 -7.10 -5.45
N LYS A 178 -7.61 -8.10 -5.21
CA LYS A 178 -6.96 -8.90 -6.25
C LYS A 178 -7.98 -9.68 -7.10
N GLU A 179 -8.92 -10.39 -6.48
CA GLU A 179 -9.88 -11.24 -7.17
C GLU A 179 -10.86 -10.45 -8.07
N PHE A 180 -11.19 -9.23 -7.69
CA PHE A 180 -12.04 -8.36 -8.48
C PHE A 180 -11.26 -7.39 -9.40
N ALA A 181 -9.94 -7.21 -9.22
CA ALA A 181 -9.08 -6.41 -10.10
C ALA A 181 -8.57 -7.18 -11.34
N VAL A 182 -8.48 -8.50 -11.29
CA VAL A 182 -7.93 -9.34 -12.39
C VAL A 182 -8.71 -9.16 -13.72
N ASN A 183 -9.91 -8.60 -13.68
CA ASN A 183 -10.73 -8.32 -14.85
C ASN A 183 -10.91 -6.82 -15.14
N ALA A 184 -10.26 -5.94 -14.36
CA ALA A 184 -10.17 -4.52 -14.68
C ALA A 184 -9.21 -4.33 -15.85
N THR A 185 -9.59 -3.56 -16.85
CA THR A 185 -8.70 -3.22 -17.97
C THR A 185 -7.47 -2.50 -17.44
N LYS A 186 -6.32 -2.72 -18.09
CA LYS A 186 -5.00 -2.14 -17.70
C LYS A 186 -4.97 -0.61 -17.58
N GLU A 187 -6.07 0.07 -17.86
CA GLU A 187 -6.20 1.52 -17.89
C GLU A 187 -6.55 2.15 -16.53
N GLU A 188 -7.01 1.36 -15.58
CA GLU A 188 -7.44 1.88 -14.26
C GLU A 188 -6.41 1.68 -13.14
N GLY A 189 -5.14 1.66 -13.47
CA GLY A 189 -3.92 1.88 -12.69
C GLY A 189 -3.97 1.86 -11.15
N GLU A 190 -4.80 1.05 -10.51
CA GLU A 190 -4.72 0.78 -9.07
C GLU A 190 -3.45 -0.04 -8.79
N PHE A 191 -2.33 0.64 -8.69
CA PHE A 191 -1.06 0.03 -8.29
C PHE A 191 -1.06 -0.17 -6.78
N TYR A 192 -1.36 -1.39 -6.35
CA TYR A 192 -1.06 -1.77 -4.97
C TYR A 192 0.45 -1.68 -4.73
N THR A 193 0.87 -0.81 -3.82
CA THR A 193 2.28 -0.69 -3.45
C THR A 193 2.67 -1.87 -2.55
N PRO A 194 3.68 -2.68 -2.94
CA PRO A 194 4.11 -3.80 -2.12
C PRO A 194 4.53 -3.36 -0.71
N HIS A 195 4.18 -4.17 0.28
CA HIS A 195 4.45 -3.91 1.69
C HIS A 195 5.93 -3.62 1.98
N ASP A 196 6.83 -4.41 1.42
CA ASP A 196 8.27 -4.26 1.56
C ASP A 196 8.80 -2.94 0.97
N VAL A 197 8.21 -2.46 -0.12
CA VAL A 197 8.57 -1.14 -0.70
C VAL A 197 8.12 -0.01 0.22
N VAL A 198 6.92 -0.08 0.78
CA VAL A 198 6.44 0.92 1.74
C VAL A 198 7.30 0.92 3.01
N GLN A 199 7.67 -0.27 3.50
CA GLN A 199 8.59 -0.41 4.61
C GLN A 199 9.98 0.20 4.32
N LEU A 200 10.50 0.03 3.10
CA LEU A 200 11.75 0.66 2.69
C LEU A 200 11.65 2.19 2.76
N ILE A 201 10.60 2.77 2.16
CA ILE A 201 10.37 4.22 2.20
C ILE A 201 10.31 4.69 3.67
N ALA A 202 9.46 4.06 4.47
CA ALA A 202 9.28 4.43 5.87
C ALA A 202 10.54 4.22 6.72
N ALA A 203 11.36 3.20 6.45
CA ALA A 203 12.64 2.99 7.11
C ALA A 203 13.67 4.08 6.78
N MET A 204 13.63 4.63 5.55
CA MET A 204 14.55 5.68 5.14
C MET A 204 14.15 7.06 5.67
N ILE A 205 12.85 7.44 5.60
CA ILE A 205 12.40 8.79 5.98
C ILE A 205 11.89 8.91 7.41
N GLU A 206 11.65 7.79 8.10
CA GLU A 206 11.31 7.69 9.54
C GLU A 206 10.10 8.56 9.97
N PRO A 207 8.89 8.31 9.44
CA PRO A 207 7.70 9.13 9.70
C PRO A 207 7.07 8.78 11.06
N TYR A 208 7.77 9.08 12.17
CA TYR A 208 7.37 8.65 13.52
C TYR A 208 6.36 9.57 14.21
N GLU A 209 6.31 10.84 13.82
CA GLU A 209 5.42 11.83 14.41
C GLU A 209 5.19 13.02 13.49
N GLY A 210 4.05 13.70 13.62
CA GLY A 210 3.72 14.89 12.83
C GLY A 210 2.74 14.59 11.69
N ARG A 211 2.71 15.45 10.67
CA ARG A 211 1.79 15.33 9.55
C ARG A 211 2.40 14.51 8.42
N LEU A 212 1.73 13.40 8.10
CA LEU A 212 2.05 12.51 6.96
C LEU A 212 1.02 12.71 5.86
N TYR A 213 1.46 12.91 4.61
CA TYR A 213 0.61 13.16 3.45
C TYR A 213 0.89 12.20 2.31
N ASP A 214 -0.17 11.82 1.60
CA ASP A 214 -0.12 11.11 0.32
C ASP A 214 -1.11 11.74 -0.65
N PRO A 215 -0.63 12.42 -1.73
CA PRO A 215 -1.49 13.10 -2.70
C PRO A 215 -2.23 12.15 -3.66
N ALA A 216 -1.94 10.87 -3.64
CA ALA A 216 -2.57 9.84 -4.46
C ALA A 216 -2.68 8.55 -3.63
N CYS A 217 -3.42 8.64 -2.50
CA CYS A 217 -3.29 7.69 -1.40
C CYS A 217 -3.85 6.30 -1.69
N GLY A 218 -4.54 6.11 -2.81
CA GLY A 218 -5.10 4.84 -3.17
C GLY A 218 -6.01 4.30 -2.05
N SER A 219 -5.83 3.06 -1.67
CA SER A 219 -6.54 2.42 -0.55
C SER A 219 -5.97 2.74 0.84
N GLY A 220 -5.06 3.70 0.96
CA GLY A 220 -4.43 4.10 2.22
C GLY A 220 -3.27 3.21 2.69
N GLY A 221 -2.72 2.38 1.82
CA GLY A 221 -1.67 1.42 2.16
C GLY A 221 -0.41 2.03 2.77
N MET A 222 0.03 3.19 2.26
CA MET A 222 1.19 3.91 2.81
C MET A 222 1.00 4.31 4.28
N PHE A 223 -0.19 4.79 4.64
CA PHE A 223 -0.51 5.21 6.00
C PHE A 223 -0.53 4.02 6.97
N ILE A 224 -1.14 2.92 6.55
CA ILE A 224 -1.25 1.70 7.35
C ILE A 224 0.13 1.16 7.69
N GLN A 225 1.00 1.03 6.71
CA GLN A 225 2.36 0.53 6.90
C GLN A 225 3.21 1.45 7.77
N SER A 226 3.05 2.77 7.61
CA SER A 226 3.71 3.76 8.47
C SER A 226 3.26 3.62 9.93
N ALA A 227 1.95 3.44 10.16
CA ALA A 227 1.41 3.22 11.49
C ALA A 227 1.92 1.90 12.11
N GLU A 228 2.02 0.83 11.33
CA GLU A 228 2.58 -0.45 11.77
C GLU A 228 4.07 -0.34 12.14
N LEU A 229 4.85 0.41 11.37
CA LEU A 229 6.27 0.67 11.70
C LEU A 229 6.40 1.38 13.04
N VAL A 230 5.56 2.40 13.31
CA VAL A 230 5.56 3.13 14.59
C VAL A 230 5.19 2.20 15.74
N ARG A 231 4.15 1.36 15.59
CA ARG A 231 3.76 0.36 16.59
C ARG A 231 4.89 -0.64 16.86
N ALA A 232 5.56 -1.13 15.82
CA ALA A 232 6.66 -2.08 15.94
C ALA A 232 7.86 -1.51 16.73
N ARG A 233 8.05 -0.18 16.71
CA ARG A 233 9.06 0.55 17.48
C ARG A 233 8.57 1.05 18.83
N GLN A 234 7.42 0.56 19.31
CA GLN A 234 6.77 0.98 20.56
C GLN A 234 6.43 2.48 20.61
N GLY A 235 6.25 3.10 19.45
CA GLY A 235 5.83 4.49 19.33
C GLY A 235 4.32 4.66 19.46
N ASP A 236 3.89 5.89 19.70
CA ASP A 236 2.48 6.26 19.77
C ASP A 236 1.97 6.65 18.36
N VAL A 237 1.11 5.85 17.78
CA VAL A 237 0.52 6.08 16.46
C VAL A 237 -0.33 7.36 16.41
N ASN A 238 -0.89 7.79 17.56
CA ASN A 238 -1.68 9.01 17.63
C ASN A 238 -0.83 10.28 17.43
N ARG A 239 0.50 10.17 17.44
CA ARG A 239 1.39 11.28 17.09
C ARG A 239 1.53 11.52 15.59
N ILE A 240 1.02 10.60 14.75
CA ILE A 240 0.94 10.78 13.30
C ILE A 240 -0.45 11.30 12.93
N ASN A 241 -0.49 12.45 12.24
CA ASN A 241 -1.71 12.99 11.66
C ASN A 241 -1.72 12.66 10.16
N ILE A 242 -2.67 11.85 9.73
CA ILE A 242 -2.77 11.34 8.36
C ILE A 242 -3.58 12.30 7.51
N TYR A 243 -2.99 12.71 6.39
CA TYR A 243 -3.62 13.50 5.34
C TYR A 243 -3.47 12.78 4.02
N GLY A 244 -4.51 12.79 3.21
CA GLY A 244 -4.45 12.15 1.89
C GLY A 244 -5.45 12.72 0.92
N GLN A 245 -5.25 12.43 -0.35
CA GLN A 245 -6.19 12.75 -1.39
C GLN A 245 -6.25 11.61 -2.41
N GLU A 246 -7.46 11.30 -2.88
CA GLU A 246 -7.70 10.27 -3.88
C GLU A 246 -8.74 10.76 -4.88
N LYS A 247 -8.49 10.56 -6.16
CA LYS A 247 -9.37 11.01 -7.24
C LYS A 247 -10.52 10.04 -7.50
N ASP A 248 -10.25 8.73 -7.44
CA ASP A 248 -11.27 7.72 -7.69
C ASP A 248 -12.21 7.56 -6.50
N ALA A 249 -13.52 7.65 -6.76
CA ALA A 249 -14.52 7.63 -5.69
C ALA A 249 -14.58 6.28 -4.94
N ALA A 250 -14.37 5.16 -5.63
CA ALA A 250 -14.43 3.85 -5.02
C ALA A 250 -13.19 3.61 -4.16
N THR A 251 -12.02 3.99 -4.66
CA THR A 251 -10.74 3.88 -3.96
C THR A 251 -10.67 4.81 -2.76
N TYR A 252 -11.23 6.04 -2.86
CA TYR A 252 -11.38 6.96 -1.74
C TYR A 252 -12.22 6.36 -0.60
N ARG A 253 -13.39 5.77 -0.92
CA ARG A 253 -14.23 5.08 0.08
C ARG A 253 -13.48 3.91 0.73
N LEU A 254 -12.76 3.15 -0.09
CA LEU A 254 -11.94 2.05 0.40
C LEU A 254 -10.84 2.52 1.37
N ALA A 255 -10.16 3.64 1.07
CA ALA A 255 -9.17 4.22 1.97
C ALA A 255 -9.79 4.59 3.33
N LYS A 256 -10.94 5.25 3.33
CA LYS A 256 -11.67 5.58 4.56
C LYS A 256 -12.01 4.34 5.39
N MET A 257 -12.61 3.32 4.78
CA MET A 257 -12.92 2.06 5.46
C MET A 257 -11.66 1.40 6.04
N ASN A 258 -10.59 1.38 5.26
CA ASN A 258 -9.34 0.72 5.62
C ASN A 258 -8.64 1.39 6.81
N LEU A 259 -8.62 2.73 6.84
CA LEU A 259 -8.07 3.52 7.94
C LEU A 259 -8.94 3.42 9.20
N ALA A 260 -10.26 3.53 9.05
CA ALA A 260 -11.21 3.39 10.12
C ALA A 260 -11.10 2.03 10.83
N LEU A 261 -11.04 0.92 10.08
CA LEU A 261 -10.85 -0.43 10.63
C LEU A 261 -9.58 -0.56 11.48
N ARG A 262 -8.58 0.25 11.23
CA ARG A 262 -7.32 0.24 11.98
C ARG A 262 -7.25 1.28 13.09
N GLY A 263 -8.35 2.03 13.29
CA GLY A 263 -8.43 3.10 14.28
C GLY A 263 -7.49 4.26 13.97
N LEU A 264 -7.20 4.50 12.69
CA LEU A 264 -6.34 5.57 12.25
C LEU A 264 -7.17 6.81 11.91
N SER A 265 -7.08 7.85 12.73
CA SER A 265 -7.68 9.15 12.43
C SER A 265 -7.04 9.75 11.17
N HIS A 266 -7.87 10.29 10.27
CA HIS A 266 -7.42 10.72 8.96
C HIS A 266 -8.18 11.93 8.41
N HIS A 267 -7.52 12.67 7.52
CA HIS A 267 -8.05 13.82 6.80
C HIS A 267 -7.85 13.58 5.30
N LEU A 268 -8.81 12.88 4.67
CA LEU A 268 -8.78 12.60 3.22
C LEU A 268 -9.57 13.62 2.39
N GLY A 269 -10.03 14.71 3.01
CA GLY A 269 -10.98 15.64 2.42
C GLY A 269 -12.43 15.14 2.56
N GLU A 270 -13.39 15.99 2.18
CA GLU A 270 -14.82 15.64 2.25
C GLU A 270 -15.29 14.80 1.06
N THR A 271 -14.59 14.93 -0.07
CA THR A 271 -14.91 14.25 -1.33
C THR A 271 -13.64 13.70 -1.98
N ASN A 272 -13.80 12.75 -2.90
CA ASN A 272 -12.74 12.38 -3.81
C ASN A 272 -12.49 13.48 -4.83
N ASP A 273 -11.24 13.84 -5.09
CA ASP A 273 -10.89 14.85 -6.09
C ASP A 273 -9.43 14.75 -6.54
N SER A 274 -9.11 15.44 -7.65
CA SER A 274 -7.78 15.48 -8.23
C SER A 274 -6.86 16.45 -7.48
N SER A 275 -5.73 15.97 -6.99
CA SER A 275 -4.68 16.79 -6.35
C SER A 275 -4.09 17.88 -7.26
N PHE A 276 -4.27 17.77 -8.57
CA PHE A 276 -3.82 18.81 -9.49
C PHE A 276 -4.82 19.93 -9.67
N THR A 277 -6.08 19.60 -9.96
CA THR A 277 -7.11 20.59 -10.34
C THR A 277 -7.93 21.09 -9.16
N HIS A 278 -7.99 20.32 -8.07
CA HIS A 278 -8.68 20.72 -6.84
C HIS A 278 -7.94 20.14 -5.64
N ASP A 279 -6.90 20.83 -5.23
CA ASP A 279 -6.07 20.46 -4.08
C ASP A 279 -6.83 20.73 -2.77
N LEU A 280 -7.27 19.64 -2.13
CA LEU A 280 -8.04 19.70 -0.87
C LEU A 280 -7.18 20.12 0.33
N HIS A 281 -5.87 20.12 0.18
CA HIS A 281 -4.91 20.49 1.21
C HIS A 281 -4.06 21.71 0.83
N ALA A 282 -4.55 22.54 -0.09
CA ALA A 282 -3.87 23.74 -0.57
C ALA A 282 -3.34 24.61 0.57
N GLY A 283 -2.07 25.01 0.48
CA GLY A 283 -1.40 25.82 1.50
C GLY A 283 -0.99 25.09 2.78
N MET A 284 -1.28 23.80 2.89
CA MET A 284 -0.79 22.99 4.00
C MET A 284 0.63 22.49 3.72
N HIS A 285 1.42 22.36 4.81
CA HIS A 285 2.76 21.82 4.75
C HIS A 285 2.89 20.60 5.68
N PHE A 286 3.57 19.55 5.17
CA PHE A 286 3.68 18.27 5.81
C PHE A 286 5.13 17.96 6.19
N HIS A 287 5.31 17.28 7.32
CA HIS A 287 6.62 16.82 7.77
C HIS A 287 7.12 15.67 6.88
N TYR A 288 6.21 14.78 6.51
CA TYR A 288 6.46 13.60 5.70
C TYR A 288 5.47 13.52 4.54
N ILE A 289 5.98 13.15 3.38
CA ILE A 289 5.13 12.77 2.25
C ILE A 289 5.61 11.39 1.77
N MET A 290 4.68 10.44 1.69
CA MET A 290 4.92 9.11 1.14
C MET A 290 3.90 8.85 0.06
N ALA A 291 4.36 8.54 -1.17
CA ALA A 291 3.44 8.39 -2.28
C ALA A 291 3.89 7.35 -3.30
N ASN A 292 2.93 6.69 -3.91
CA ASN A 292 3.09 5.92 -5.14
C ASN A 292 2.08 6.45 -6.18
N PRO A 293 2.31 7.64 -6.74
CA PRO A 293 1.37 8.24 -7.67
C PRO A 293 1.32 7.46 -8.99
N PRO A 294 0.25 7.60 -9.79
CA PRO A 294 0.15 6.96 -11.09
C PRO A 294 1.30 7.37 -12.01
N PHE A 295 2.07 6.35 -12.51
CA PHE A 295 3.23 6.61 -13.38
C PHE A 295 2.78 7.03 -14.77
N ASN A 296 3.47 8.02 -15.33
CA ASN A 296 3.24 8.52 -16.70
C ASN A 296 1.77 8.91 -16.96
N LEU A 297 1.08 9.44 -15.96
CA LEU A 297 -0.33 9.81 -16.05
C LEU A 297 -0.53 10.86 -17.15
N LYS A 298 -1.43 10.56 -18.08
CA LYS A 298 -1.90 11.46 -19.13
C LYS A 298 -3.19 12.16 -18.69
N GLY A 299 -3.52 13.28 -19.35
CA GLY A 299 -4.78 13.99 -19.07
C GLY A 299 -4.86 14.62 -17.67
N TRP A 300 -3.74 14.85 -17.03
CA TRP A 300 -3.64 15.53 -15.74
C TRP A 300 -3.76 17.06 -15.86
N TYR A 301 -3.28 17.59 -17.00
CA TYR A 301 -3.17 19.02 -17.26
C TYR A 301 -4.54 19.64 -17.60
N SER A 302 -4.74 20.83 -17.09
CA SER A 302 -5.83 21.75 -17.47
C SER A 302 -5.23 23.14 -17.72
N PRO A 303 -5.74 23.96 -18.65
CA PRO A 303 -5.25 25.33 -18.87
C PRO A 303 -5.22 26.19 -17.60
N ALA A 304 -6.11 25.93 -16.62
CA ALA A 304 -6.09 26.61 -15.34
C ALA A 304 -4.80 26.37 -14.53
N LEU A 305 -4.04 25.33 -14.84
CA LEU A 305 -2.79 24.98 -14.16
C LEU A 305 -1.54 25.65 -14.78
N GLU A 306 -1.68 26.39 -15.89
CA GLU A 306 -0.53 26.98 -16.60
C GLU A 306 0.30 27.90 -15.70
N HIS A 307 -0.36 28.70 -14.87
CA HIS A 307 0.28 29.66 -13.95
C HIS A 307 0.18 29.24 -12.49
N ASP A 308 0.04 27.94 -12.22
CA ASP A 308 -0.04 27.44 -10.85
C ASP A 308 1.27 27.70 -10.08
N ALA A 309 1.13 28.16 -8.84
CA ALA A 309 2.27 28.53 -7.98
C ALA A 309 3.27 27.36 -7.77
N ARG A 310 2.82 26.11 -7.87
CA ARG A 310 3.66 24.91 -7.73
C ARG A 310 4.79 24.86 -8.77
N TRP A 311 4.62 25.48 -9.94
CA TRP A 311 5.58 25.46 -11.06
C TRP A 311 6.50 26.68 -11.11
N THR A 312 6.17 27.76 -10.44
CA THR A 312 6.77 29.10 -10.63
C THR A 312 8.29 29.10 -10.63
N ASP A 313 8.91 28.35 -9.74
CA ASP A 313 10.37 28.35 -9.58
C ASP A 313 11.09 27.23 -10.32
N TYR A 314 10.37 26.34 -10.97
CA TYR A 314 10.92 25.11 -11.52
C TYR A 314 10.66 24.95 -13.01
N GLY A 315 9.55 25.46 -13.50
CA GLY A 315 9.05 25.32 -14.86
C GLY A 315 7.77 24.48 -14.93
N LEU A 316 6.95 24.71 -15.96
CA LEU A 316 5.69 24.02 -16.18
C LEU A 316 5.95 22.55 -16.62
N PRO A 317 5.41 21.54 -15.91
CA PRO A 317 5.54 20.16 -16.33
C PRO A 317 4.82 19.87 -17.66
N PRO A 318 5.34 18.92 -18.47
CA PRO A 318 4.72 18.56 -19.75
C PRO A 318 3.29 18.07 -19.59
N ALA A 319 2.35 18.59 -20.38
CA ALA A 319 0.93 18.17 -20.35
C ALA A 319 0.75 16.68 -20.70
N SER A 320 1.70 16.08 -21.39
CA SER A 320 1.71 14.67 -21.82
C SER A 320 1.99 13.67 -20.69
N ASN A 321 2.65 14.12 -19.58
CA ASN A 321 3.14 13.24 -18.52
C ASN A 321 3.23 13.95 -17.17
N ALA A 322 2.55 13.42 -16.16
CA ALA A 322 2.44 14.02 -14.83
C ALA A 322 3.64 13.76 -13.90
N ASN A 323 4.65 12.98 -14.26
CA ASN A 323 5.72 12.59 -13.33
C ASN A 323 6.32 13.80 -12.61
N TYR A 324 6.66 14.86 -13.34
CA TYR A 324 7.22 16.07 -12.74
C TYR A 324 6.16 16.97 -12.09
N ALA A 325 4.91 16.88 -12.51
CA ALA A 325 3.81 17.53 -11.80
C ALA A 325 3.65 16.93 -10.39
N TRP A 326 3.78 15.62 -10.24
CA TRP A 326 3.80 14.95 -8.93
C TRP A 326 4.99 15.40 -8.09
N ILE A 327 6.20 15.44 -8.66
CA ILE A 327 7.39 15.92 -7.94
C ILE A 327 7.18 17.33 -7.39
N LEU A 328 6.70 18.26 -8.23
CA LEU A 328 6.50 19.65 -7.82
C LEU A 328 5.32 19.82 -6.86
N HIS A 329 4.24 19.04 -7.02
CA HIS A 329 3.13 19.02 -6.05
C HIS A 329 3.63 18.53 -4.68
N ILE A 330 4.36 17.43 -4.62
CA ILE A 330 4.97 16.91 -3.40
C ILE A 330 5.89 17.96 -2.77
N LEU A 331 6.76 18.57 -3.56
CA LEU A 331 7.71 19.57 -3.07
C LEU A 331 7.02 20.82 -2.50
N SER A 332 5.94 21.29 -3.13
CA SER A 332 5.17 22.46 -2.68
C SER A 332 4.47 22.23 -1.34
N HIS A 333 4.17 20.96 -1.01
CA HIS A 333 3.54 20.56 0.24
C HIS A 333 4.54 20.14 1.33
N LEU A 334 5.82 20.06 1.02
CA LEU A 334 6.82 19.77 2.06
C LEU A 334 7.00 20.98 2.99
N LYS A 335 7.07 20.71 4.29
CA LYS A 335 7.41 21.73 5.29
C LYS A 335 8.77 22.35 4.96
N PRO A 336 8.86 23.69 4.79
CA PRO A 336 10.04 24.33 4.20
C PRO A 336 11.36 24.08 4.91
N ALA A 337 11.37 23.86 6.23
CA ALA A 337 12.59 23.77 7.02
C ALA A 337 13.14 22.33 7.16
N ASP A 338 12.24 21.35 7.24
CA ASP A 338 12.57 20.00 7.69
C ASP A 338 11.69 18.90 7.06
N GLY A 339 10.85 19.25 6.09
CA GLY A 339 10.01 18.28 5.39
C GLY A 339 10.83 17.33 4.53
N ILE A 340 10.45 16.04 4.56
CA ILE A 340 11.08 14.98 3.76
C ILE A 340 10.00 14.16 3.04
N ALA A 341 10.27 13.81 1.77
CA ALA A 341 9.39 12.95 0.99
C ALA A 341 10.13 11.73 0.46
N GLY A 342 9.47 10.58 0.51
CA GLY A 342 9.86 9.36 -0.20
C GLY A 342 8.73 8.90 -1.11
N PHE A 343 8.94 8.89 -2.43
CA PHE A 343 7.90 8.54 -3.39
C PHE A 343 8.46 7.81 -4.61
N LEU A 344 7.57 7.13 -5.31
CA LEU A 344 7.94 6.24 -6.41
C LEU A 344 7.62 6.88 -7.76
N LEU A 345 8.50 6.69 -8.72
CA LEU A 345 8.27 7.03 -10.12
C LEU A 345 8.91 5.99 -11.06
N ALA A 346 8.42 5.93 -12.28
CA ALA A 346 9.07 5.15 -13.34
C ALA A 346 10.47 5.72 -13.67
N ASN A 347 11.41 4.83 -14.03
CA ASN A 347 12.81 5.22 -14.32
C ASN A 347 12.95 6.28 -15.41
N GLY A 348 11.98 6.42 -16.32
CA GLY A 348 12.00 7.48 -17.35
C GLY A 348 12.15 8.88 -16.76
N ALA A 349 11.61 9.16 -15.57
CA ALA A 349 11.72 10.45 -14.90
C ALA A 349 13.17 10.86 -14.57
N LEU A 350 14.13 9.92 -14.54
CA LEU A 350 15.53 10.20 -14.19
C LEU A 350 16.29 10.96 -15.28
N SER A 351 15.87 10.85 -16.54
CA SER A 351 16.64 11.39 -17.68
C SER A 351 15.79 11.88 -18.87
N ASP A 352 14.48 11.98 -18.70
CA ASP A 352 13.57 12.48 -19.73
C ASP A 352 14.01 13.87 -20.21
N SER A 353 14.10 14.08 -21.54
CA SER A 353 14.52 15.32 -22.18
C SER A 353 13.54 16.46 -21.97
N ASP A 354 12.22 16.16 -22.02
CA ASP A 354 11.16 17.16 -21.93
C ASP A 354 11.08 17.81 -20.54
N THR A 355 11.68 17.18 -19.55
CA THR A 355 11.72 17.65 -18.16
C THR A 355 13.12 18.05 -17.67
N ALA A 356 14.08 18.14 -18.59
CA ALA A 356 15.49 18.41 -18.26
C ALA A 356 15.69 19.72 -17.49
N GLU A 357 14.95 20.77 -17.83
CA GLU A 357 15.04 22.07 -17.17
C GLU A 357 14.51 22.00 -15.73
N ILE A 358 13.34 21.38 -15.52
CA ILE A 358 12.75 21.22 -14.19
C ILE A 358 13.68 20.39 -13.30
N ARG A 359 14.24 19.31 -13.85
CA ARG A 359 15.18 18.44 -13.15
C ARG A 359 16.44 19.20 -12.74
N ARG A 360 17.02 20.00 -13.65
CA ARG A 360 18.15 20.86 -13.34
C ARG A 360 17.81 21.83 -12.21
N ASN A 361 16.68 22.51 -12.26
CA ASN A 361 16.25 23.46 -11.24
C ASN A 361 16.07 22.79 -9.87
N LEU A 362 15.48 21.59 -9.83
CA LEU A 362 15.35 20.80 -8.59
C LEU A 362 16.70 20.45 -7.97
N ILE A 363 17.66 20.02 -8.80
CA ILE A 363 18.99 19.64 -8.37
C ILE A 363 19.77 20.86 -7.87
N GLN A 364 19.82 21.93 -8.66
CA GLN A 364 20.53 23.17 -8.31
C GLN A 364 19.99 23.83 -7.03
N LYS A 365 18.67 23.74 -6.79
CA LYS A 365 18.06 24.21 -5.55
C LYS A 365 18.24 23.22 -4.37
N GLY A 366 19.01 22.15 -4.54
CA GLY A 366 19.34 21.18 -3.50
C GLY A 366 18.14 20.42 -2.96
N LYS A 367 17.10 20.14 -3.78
CA LYS A 367 15.87 19.47 -3.31
C LYS A 367 15.95 17.95 -3.37
N VAL A 368 16.72 17.40 -4.32
CA VAL A 368 16.91 15.96 -4.45
C VAL A 368 17.99 15.50 -3.46
N GLU A 369 17.66 14.54 -2.61
CA GLU A 369 18.56 13.97 -1.60
C GLU A 369 19.11 12.61 -2.00
N ALA A 370 18.23 11.70 -2.40
CA ALA A 370 18.64 10.36 -2.82
C ALA A 370 17.77 9.82 -3.95
N ILE A 371 18.37 8.97 -4.77
CA ILE A 371 17.72 8.22 -5.85
C ILE A 371 18.07 6.74 -5.66
N VAL A 372 17.05 5.90 -5.50
CA VAL A 372 17.21 4.45 -5.26
C VAL A 372 16.48 3.68 -6.34
N VAL A 373 17.21 2.99 -7.22
CA VAL A 373 16.61 2.10 -8.22
C VAL A 373 16.26 0.78 -7.56
N LEU A 374 15.00 0.39 -7.69
CA LEU A 374 14.46 -0.82 -7.08
C LEU A 374 14.64 -2.04 -8.00
N PRO A 375 14.66 -3.27 -7.43
CA PRO A 375 14.61 -4.48 -8.22
C PRO A 375 13.42 -4.51 -9.17
N ARG A 376 13.56 -5.17 -10.31
CA ARG A 376 12.43 -5.44 -11.21
C ARG A 376 11.51 -6.49 -10.56
N GLU A 377 10.27 -6.57 -11.02
CA GLU A 377 9.29 -7.59 -10.59
C GLU A 377 8.82 -7.47 -9.12
N LEU A 378 9.09 -6.34 -8.45
CA LEU A 378 8.51 -6.04 -7.13
C LEU A 378 7.00 -5.81 -7.20
N PHE A 379 6.53 -5.15 -8.25
CA PHE A 379 5.12 -4.80 -8.42
C PHE A 379 4.34 -5.93 -9.10
N ILE A 380 3.13 -6.20 -8.59
CA ILE A 380 2.29 -7.31 -9.10
C ILE A 380 1.77 -7.03 -10.52
N THR A 381 1.47 -5.78 -10.80
CA THR A 381 0.74 -5.34 -12.00
C THR A 381 1.63 -4.83 -13.12
N THR A 382 2.91 -4.56 -12.86
CA THR A 382 3.83 -4.00 -13.84
C THR A 382 5.24 -4.58 -13.71
N ASP A 383 5.90 -4.77 -14.86
CA ASP A 383 7.33 -5.11 -14.95
C ASP A 383 8.19 -3.85 -15.14
N ILE A 384 7.61 -2.64 -14.98
CA ILE A 384 8.31 -1.37 -15.13
C ILE A 384 9.34 -1.23 -14.01
N SER A 385 10.55 -0.81 -14.37
CA SER A 385 11.56 -0.44 -13.37
C SER A 385 11.14 0.83 -12.65
N VAL A 386 11.11 0.77 -11.34
CA VAL A 386 10.65 1.84 -10.46
C VAL A 386 11.82 2.38 -9.64
N THR A 387 11.81 3.66 -9.41
CA THR A 387 12.80 4.38 -8.62
C THR A 387 12.14 5.06 -7.45
N LEU A 388 12.71 4.89 -6.28
CA LEU A 388 12.38 5.67 -5.09
C LEU A 388 13.17 6.98 -5.13
N TRP A 389 12.45 8.09 -5.07
CA TRP A 389 12.98 9.44 -4.94
C TRP A 389 12.87 9.90 -3.50
N ILE A 390 13.92 10.51 -2.98
CA ILE A 390 13.88 11.22 -1.70
C ILE A 390 14.16 12.69 -1.94
N LEU A 391 13.15 13.53 -1.61
CA LEU A 391 13.30 14.98 -1.53
C LEU A 391 13.44 15.38 -0.07
N ASN A 392 14.32 16.32 0.22
CA ASN A 392 14.53 16.80 1.58
C ASN A 392 14.74 18.32 1.60
N GLN A 393 13.97 19.00 2.45
CA GLN A 393 14.11 20.43 2.67
C GLN A 393 15.30 20.77 3.60
N ASN A 394 15.76 19.81 4.41
CA ASN A 394 16.92 19.98 5.31
C ASN A 394 18.13 19.17 4.83
N LYS A 395 18.88 19.69 3.86
CA LYS A 395 20.19 19.14 3.48
C LYS A 395 21.37 19.79 4.19
N LYS A 396 21.16 20.93 4.85
CA LYS A 396 22.21 21.66 5.57
C LYS A 396 22.69 20.95 6.85
N GLY A 397 21.97 19.94 7.30
CA GLY A 397 22.33 19.21 8.52
C GLY A 397 21.58 19.68 9.76
N GLY A 398 22.10 19.32 10.92
CA GLY A 398 21.47 19.58 12.20
C GLY A 398 21.06 18.29 12.91
N VAL A 399 20.11 18.37 13.84
CA VAL A 399 19.62 17.19 14.58
C VAL A 399 18.32 16.70 13.97
N TYR A 400 18.25 15.39 13.67
CA TYR A 400 17.06 14.74 13.17
C TYR A 400 16.89 13.37 13.84
N HIS A 401 15.78 13.15 14.56
CA HIS A 401 15.53 11.93 15.35
C HIS A 401 16.71 11.51 16.24
N GLY A 402 17.36 12.49 16.90
CA GLY A 402 18.50 12.26 17.78
C GLY A 402 19.82 11.98 17.06
N ARG A 403 19.87 11.98 15.74
CA ARG A 403 21.10 11.86 14.94
C ARG A 403 21.61 13.23 14.52
N ASN A 404 22.93 13.42 14.60
CA ASN A 404 23.59 14.61 14.07
C ASN A 404 23.87 14.41 12.58
N LEU A 405 23.23 15.23 11.75
CA LEU A 405 23.35 15.19 10.30
C LEU A 405 24.40 16.19 9.80
N ARG A 406 25.20 15.79 8.80
CA ARG A 406 26.16 16.66 8.11
C ARG A 406 25.48 17.49 7.01
N ASP A 407 26.19 18.48 6.50
CA ASP A 407 25.77 19.22 5.29
C ASP A 407 25.91 18.30 4.07
N ARG A 408 24.84 18.22 3.27
CA ARG A 408 24.70 17.42 2.05
C ARG A 408 24.12 18.25 0.89
N THR A 409 24.18 19.58 1.03
CA THR A 409 23.51 20.51 0.09
C THR A 409 23.96 20.30 -1.36
N HIS A 410 25.23 19.95 -1.56
CA HIS A 410 25.85 19.79 -2.87
C HIS A 410 26.08 18.33 -3.29
N GLU A 411 25.36 17.39 -2.69
CA GLU A 411 25.52 15.97 -2.95
C GLU A 411 24.17 15.30 -3.17
N ILE A 412 24.17 14.21 -3.94
CA ILE A 412 23.03 13.28 -4.08
C ILE A 412 23.56 11.86 -3.86
N LEU A 413 22.86 11.09 -3.04
CA LEU A 413 23.13 9.66 -2.88
C LEU A 413 22.40 8.87 -3.97
N PHE A 414 23.14 8.11 -4.76
CA PHE A 414 22.61 7.13 -5.71
C PHE A 414 22.75 5.72 -5.13
N MET A 415 21.67 4.93 -5.20
CA MET A 415 21.67 3.53 -4.81
C MET A 415 21.07 2.67 -5.92
N ASP A 416 21.64 1.48 -6.14
CA ASP A 416 21.18 0.51 -7.12
C ASP A 416 20.89 -0.82 -6.43
N LEU A 417 19.61 -1.12 -6.21
CA LEU A 417 19.18 -2.37 -5.56
C LEU A 417 18.72 -3.43 -6.57
N ARG A 418 18.94 -3.23 -7.87
CA ARG A 418 18.46 -4.13 -8.93
C ARG A 418 19.01 -5.56 -8.79
N ALA A 419 20.20 -5.71 -8.22
CA ALA A 419 20.82 -7.00 -7.97
C ALA A 419 20.21 -7.77 -6.77
N TRP A 420 19.35 -7.14 -5.95
CA TRP A 420 18.76 -7.77 -4.76
C TRP A 420 17.55 -8.66 -5.13
N THR A 421 17.82 -9.74 -5.84
CA THR A 421 16.80 -10.66 -6.39
C THR A 421 16.85 -12.05 -5.78
N GLU A 422 17.72 -12.30 -4.81
CA GLU A 422 17.92 -13.62 -4.17
C GLU A 422 16.66 -14.19 -3.50
N ASN A 423 15.71 -13.33 -3.12
CA ASN A 423 14.45 -13.71 -2.49
C ASN A 423 13.28 -13.79 -3.49
N ALA A 424 13.56 -14.13 -4.74
CA ALA A 424 12.53 -14.29 -5.74
C ALA A 424 11.59 -15.46 -5.37
N VAL A 425 10.31 -15.15 -5.15
CA VAL A 425 9.27 -16.15 -4.91
C VAL A 425 8.68 -16.59 -6.25
N LYS A 426 8.64 -17.90 -6.50
CA LYS A 426 7.93 -18.43 -7.67
C LYS A 426 6.42 -18.24 -7.47
N GLY A 427 5.82 -17.27 -8.15
CA GLY A 427 4.37 -17.14 -8.28
C GLY A 427 3.83 -18.08 -9.36
N GLU A 428 2.51 -18.26 -9.42
CA GLU A 428 1.84 -19.19 -10.33
C GLU A 428 2.18 -18.99 -11.82
N ASN A 429 2.62 -17.78 -12.24
CA ASN A 429 2.97 -17.47 -13.63
C ASN A 429 4.21 -16.60 -13.85
N LYS A 430 4.84 -16.04 -12.79
CA LYS A 430 6.04 -15.18 -12.91
C LYS A 430 6.87 -15.21 -11.62
N LYS A 431 8.19 -15.04 -11.74
CA LYS A 431 9.06 -14.71 -10.59
C LYS A 431 8.62 -13.38 -10.01
N LYS A 432 8.48 -13.30 -8.69
CA LYS A 432 8.29 -12.06 -7.95
C LYS A 432 9.43 -11.87 -6.98
N VAL A 433 10.01 -10.69 -7.01
CA VAL A 433 11.04 -10.28 -6.04
C VAL A 433 10.36 -9.69 -4.82
N ARG A 434 10.94 -9.90 -3.65
CA ARG A 434 10.57 -9.24 -2.40
C ARG A 434 11.82 -8.78 -1.68
N LEU A 435 11.74 -7.61 -1.05
CA LEU A 435 12.79 -7.15 -0.14
C LEU A 435 12.52 -7.74 1.25
N VAL A 436 13.52 -8.40 1.83
CA VAL A 436 13.44 -8.89 3.20
C VAL A 436 13.88 -7.83 4.19
N ALA A 437 13.49 -7.97 5.47
CA ALA A 437 13.79 -7.00 6.52
C ALA A 437 15.28 -6.61 6.58
N ALA A 438 16.19 -7.59 6.47
CA ALA A 438 17.64 -7.33 6.47
C ALA A 438 18.11 -6.45 5.29
N GLN A 439 17.49 -6.57 4.11
CA GLN A 439 17.78 -5.72 2.94
C GLN A 439 17.25 -4.30 3.16
N ILE A 440 16.04 -4.17 3.71
CA ILE A 440 15.45 -2.88 4.05
C ILE A 440 16.30 -2.14 5.09
N GLU A 441 16.69 -2.83 6.16
CA GLU A 441 17.58 -2.29 7.19
C GLU A 441 18.93 -1.87 6.63
N ARG A 442 19.51 -2.69 5.73
CA ARG A 442 20.77 -2.36 5.06
C ARG A 442 20.65 -1.11 4.19
N ALA A 443 19.59 -0.99 3.38
CA ALA A 443 19.38 0.19 2.55
C ALA A 443 19.19 1.46 3.40
N ALA A 444 18.38 1.39 4.47
CA ALA A 444 18.18 2.47 5.41
C ALA A 444 19.50 2.83 6.14
N ALA A 445 20.30 1.84 6.56
CA ALA A 445 21.59 2.06 7.19
C ALA A 445 22.59 2.78 6.26
N ILE A 446 22.66 2.39 4.99
CA ILE A 446 23.48 3.11 3.98
C ILE A 446 23.07 4.58 3.91
N TYR A 447 21.77 4.86 3.79
CA TYR A 447 21.24 6.21 3.71
C TYR A 447 21.51 7.02 4.99
N HIS A 448 21.23 6.46 6.15
CA HIS A 448 21.43 7.14 7.45
C HIS A 448 22.90 7.37 7.79
N THR A 449 23.78 6.42 7.45
CA THR A 449 25.23 6.57 7.60
C THR A 449 25.76 7.71 6.73
N TRP A 450 25.32 7.77 5.46
CA TRP A 450 25.68 8.85 4.57
C TRP A 450 25.28 10.23 5.09
N GLN A 451 24.14 10.33 5.76
CA GLN A 451 23.67 11.58 6.36
C GLN A 451 24.45 12.00 7.60
N SER A 452 25.10 11.07 8.31
CA SER A 452 25.65 11.29 9.66
C SER A 452 26.94 12.10 9.65
N VAL A 453 27.12 12.94 10.66
CA VAL A 453 28.40 13.64 10.93
C VAL A 453 29.52 12.60 11.10
N GLY A 454 30.67 12.87 10.49
CA GLY A 454 31.81 11.96 10.46
C GLY A 454 31.91 11.09 9.22
N THR A 455 30.89 11.05 8.36
CA THR A 455 30.97 10.40 7.06
C THR A 455 31.53 11.37 6.02
N ASP A 456 32.57 10.96 5.29
CA ASP A 456 33.05 11.70 4.11
C ASP A 456 32.17 11.34 2.91
N GLY A 457 31.40 12.33 2.41
CA GLY A 457 30.52 12.14 1.26
C GLY A 457 31.28 11.90 -0.02
N THR A 458 32.52 12.40 -0.16
CA THR A 458 33.29 12.28 -1.40
C THR A 458 33.73 10.86 -1.71
N ASP A 459 34.02 10.07 -0.64
CA ASP A 459 34.47 8.68 -0.75
C ASP A 459 33.36 7.67 -0.38
N TYR A 460 32.13 8.14 -0.16
CA TYR A 460 31.02 7.26 0.23
C TYR A 460 30.50 6.49 -0.97
N ALA A 461 31.13 5.36 -1.25
CA ALA A 461 30.79 4.52 -2.40
C ALA A 461 31.06 3.03 -2.14
N VAL A 462 30.21 2.18 -2.69
CA VAL A 462 30.44 0.75 -2.88
C VAL A 462 30.07 0.42 -4.33
N PRO A 463 31.00 -0.14 -5.13
CA PRO A 463 30.71 -0.53 -6.51
C PRO A 463 29.44 -1.36 -6.60
N GLU A 464 28.68 -1.20 -7.67
CA GLU A 464 27.42 -1.90 -7.99
C GLU A 464 26.29 -1.68 -6.97
N LEU A 465 26.48 -0.89 -5.91
CA LEU A 465 25.47 -0.73 -4.88
C LEU A 465 25.11 0.75 -4.62
N TYR A 466 26.08 1.60 -4.27
CA TYR A 466 25.79 3.01 -4.01
C TYR A 466 26.99 3.92 -4.22
N ARG A 467 26.69 5.19 -4.45
CA ARG A 467 27.69 6.27 -4.47
C ARG A 467 27.07 7.61 -4.13
N SER A 468 27.74 8.39 -3.29
CA SER A 468 27.49 9.82 -3.12
C SER A 468 28.17 10.59 -4.24
N VAL A 469 27.46 11.52 -4.87
CA VAL A 469 27.94 12.24 -6.06
C VAL A 469 27.77 13.73 -5.86
N GLY A 470 28.85 14.47 -6.05
CA GLY A 470 28.88 15.93 -5.98
C GLY A 470 28.22 16.60 -7.18
N MET A 471 27.76 17.83 -6.97
CA MET A 471 27.01 18.62 -7.96
C MET A 471 27.75 18.80 -9.28
N ASP A 472 29.07 19.03 -9.24
CA ASP A 472 29.89 19.25 -10.44
C ASP A 472 29.92 18.03 -11.38
N GLU A 473 29.87 16.83 -10.82
CA GLU A 473 29.79 15.60 -11.61
C GLU A 473 28.41 15.41 -12.23
N ILE A 474 27.35 15.76 -11.47
CA ILE A 474 25.95 15.69 -11.95
C ILE A 474 25.78 16.69 -13.13
N GLU A 475 26.33 17.89 -13.03
CA GLU A 475 26.29 18.87 -14.09
C GLU A 475 27.00 18.37 -15.34
N ARG A 476 28.23 17.84 -15.22
CA ARG A 476 28.99 17.25 -16.34
C ARG A 476 28.23 16.10 -17.03
N ASN A 477 27.37 15.39 -16.32
CA ASN A 477 26.51 14.34 -16.85
C ASN A 477 25.14 14.86 -17.35
N GLY A 478 24.99 16.16 -17.57
CA GLY A 478 23.78 16.78 -18.11
C GLY A 478 22.59 16.74 -17.17
N TRP A 479 22.82 16.86 -15.86
CA TRP A 479 21.80 16.82 -14.81
C TRP A 479 20.95 15.53 -14.81
N SER A 480 21.51 14.44 -15.31
CA SER A 480 20.86 13.13 -15.28
C SER A 480 20.85 12.59 -13.85
N LEU A 481 19.77 11.94 -13.44
CA LEU A 481 19.66 11.26 -12.16
C LEU A 481 19.74 9.72 -12.30
N THR A 482 20.24 9.24 -13.44
CA THR A 482 20.36 7.79 -13.70
C THR A 482 21.58 7.21 -12.97
N PRO A 483 21.40 6.32 -11.96
CA PRO A 483 22.48 5.81 -11.11
C PRO A 483 23.62 5.12 -11.87
N SER A 484 23.33 4.44 -12.98
CA SER A 484 24.36 3.76 -13.80
C SER A 484 25.39 4.70 -14.44
N LYS A 485 25.17 6.02 -14.40
CA LYS A 485 26.18 7.02 -14.81
C LYS A 485 27.20 7.33 -13.72
N TYR A 486 26.94 6.94 -12.49
CA TYR A 486 27.69 7.35 -11.31
C TYR A 486 28.26 6.17 -10.52
N ILE A 487 27.51 5.09 -10.39
CA ILE A 487 27.92 3.90 -9.66
C ILE A 487 28.86 3.08 -10.57
N ALA A 488 30.05 2.77 -10.08
CA ALA A 488 31.02 1.95 -10.80
C ALA A 488 30.53 0.50 -10.87
N PHE A 489 30.65 -0.11 -12.04
CA PHE A 489 30.44 -1.54 -12.24
C PHE A 489 31.78 -2.28 -12.19
N ILE A 490 31.76 -3.47 -11.63
CA ILE A 490 32.88 -4.39 -11.64
C ILE A 490 32.74 -5.25 -12.90
N ASP A 491 33.81 -5.32 -13.67
CA ASP A 491 33.85 -6.22 -14.82
C ASP A 491 34.14 -7.65 -14.31
N HIS A 492 33.07 -8.39 -14.01
CA HIS A 492 33.16 -9.75 -13.53
C HIS A 492 33.62 -10.74 -14.62
N ASP A 493 33.63 -10.33 -15.90
CA ASP A 493 34.10 -11.18 -17.00
C ASP A 493 35.63 -11.36 -16.96
N LEU A 494 36.36 -10.44 -16.30
CA LEU A 494 37.82 -10.54 -16.15
C LEU A 494 38.27 -11.67 -15.18
N GLU A 495 37.39 -12.12 -14.30
CA GLU A 495 37.67 -13.20 -13.32
C GLU A 495 37.09 -14.56 -13.72
N ILE A 496 36.35 -14.62 -14.81
CA ILE A 496 35.69 -15.87 -15.23
C ILE A 496 36.68 -16.71 -16.05
N ASP A 497 36.93 -17.94 -15.60
CA ASP A 497 37.46 -18.99 -16.48
C ASP A 497 36.41 -19.33 -17.54
N TYR A 498 36.55 -18.72 -18.71
CA TYR A 498 35.61 -18.82 -19.81
C TYR A 498 35.35 -20.26 -20.23
N ALA A 499 36.37 -21.11 -20.16
CA ALA A 499 36.25 -22.52 -20.52
C ALA A 499 35.41 -23.32 -19.49
N ALA A 500 35.61 -23.03 -18.20
CA ALA A 500 34.85 -23.65 -17.12
C ALA A 500 33.38 -23.19 -17.13
N GLU A 501 33.13 -21.89 -17.35
CA GLU A 501 31.78 -21.33 -17.41
C GLU A 501 31.00 -21.82 -18.64
N MET A 502 31.64 -21.91 -19.80
CA MET A 502 31.04 -22.52 -21.00
C MET A 502 30.71 -23.99 -20.80
N ALA A 503 31.56 -24.74 -20.11
CA ALA A 503 31.28 -26.16 -19.80
C ALA A 503 30.07 -26.27 -18.86
N ARG A 504 29.93 -25.39 -17.85
CA ARG A 504 28.78 -25.29 -16.94
C ARG A 504 27.50 -25.01 -17.71
N ILE A 505 27.50 -23.95 -18.53
CA ILE A 505 26.33 -23.53 -19.36
C ILE A 505 25.91 -24.66 -20.31
N GLN A 506 26.86 -25.34 -20.95
CA GLN A 506 26.59 -26.50 -21.82
C GLN A 506 25.95 -27.65 -21.03
N GLY A 507 26.36 -27.87 -19.78
CA GLY A 507 25.78 -28.85 -18.88
C GLY A 507 24.31 -28.54 -18.58
N GLU A 508 24.04 -27.32 -18.13
CA GLU A 508 22.69 -26.85 -17.83
C GLU A 508 21.76 -26.88 -19.07
N MET A 509 22.26 -26.47 -20.22
CA MET A 509 21.50 -26.52 -21.47
C MET A 509 21.13 -27.96 -21.87
N ARG A 510 22.05 -28.92 -21.71
CA ARG A 510 21.73 -30.34 -21.93
C ARG A 510 20.65 -30.86 -20.98
N ASP A 511 20.66 -30.44 -19.73
CA ASP A 511 19.66 -30.87 -18.74
C ASP A 511 18.29 -30.25 -19.01
N VAL A 512 18.23 -28.97 -19.40
CA VAL A 512 16.99 -28.31 -19.87
C VAL A 512 16.43 -29.01 -21.10
N MET A 513 17.29 -29.33 -22.10
CA MET A 513 16.85 -30.07 -23.30
C MET A 513 16.34 -31.47 -22.98
N LYS A 514 16.92 -32.17 -21.97
CA LYS A 514 16.40 -33.45 -21.51
C LYS A 514 15.03 -33.33 -20.85
N GLN A 515 14.85 -32.26 -20.03
CA GLN A 515 13.56 -31.97 -19.38
C GLN A 515 12.48 -31.62 -20.41
N GLU A 516 12.83 -30.84 -21.42
CA GLU A 516 11.94 -30.49 -22.54
C GLU A 516 11.45 -31.76 -23.26
N LYS A 517 12.36 -32.63 -23.68
CA LYS A 517 12.02 -33.91 -24.32
C LYS A 517 11.15 -34.80 -23.43
N LYS A 518 11.41 -34.82 -22.11
CA LYS A 518 10.57 -35.56 -21.16
C LYS A 518 9.17 -34.97 -21.07
N SER A 519 9.06 -33.65 -20.97
CA SER A 519 7.77 -32.96 -20.91
C SER A 519 6.96 -33.13 -22.20
N GLN A 520 7.63 -33.10 -23.35
CA GLN A 520 7.01 -33.35 -24.66
C GLN A 520 6.42 -34.77 -24.71
N ARG A 521 7.19 -35.78 -24.31
CA ARG A 521 6.68 -37.17 -24.26
C ARG A 521 5.50 -37.35 -23.32
N MET A 522 5.58 -36.73 -22.12
CA MET A 522 4.45 -36.77 -21.17
C MET A 522 3.19 -36.11 -21.74
N LEU A 523 3.33 -35.02 -22.51
CA LEU A 523 2.23 -34.37 -23.20
C LEU A 523 1.64 -35.28 -24.30
N GLU A 524 2.49 -35.85 -25.14
CA GLU A 524 2.07 -36.81 -26.17
C GLU A 524 1.33 -38.01 -25.59
N ASP A 525 1.86 -38.61 -24.50
CA ASP A 525 1.22 -39.73 -23.82
C ASP A 525 -0.13 -39.35 -23.18
N ALA A 526 -0.22 -38.12 -22.60
CA ALA A 526 -1.47 -37.63 -22.06
C ALA A 526 -2.53 -37.43 -23.15
N PHE A 527 -2.18 -36.87 -24.31
CA PHE A 527 -3.09 -36.72 -25.44
C PHE A 527 -3.52 -38.05 -26.03
N ARG A 528 -2.60 -39.03 -26.14
CA ARG A 528 -2.96 -40.38 -26.55
C ARG A 528 -3.92 -41.05 -25.56
N GLY A 529 -3.73 -40.82 -24.27
CA GLY A 529 -4.59 -41.38 -23.20
C GLY A 529 -6.05 -40.90 -23.27
N ILE A 530 -6.29 -39.73 -23.86
CA ILE A 530 -7.64 -39.16 -24.08
C ILE A 530 -8.16 -39.33 -25.53
N GLY A 531 -7.41 -40.11 -26.37
CA GLY A 531 -7.84 -40.46 -27.71
C GLY A 531 -7.51 -39.43 -28.82
N TYR A 532 -6.60 -38.49 -28.54
CA TYR A 532 -6.11 -37.51 -29.51
C TYR A 532 -4.61 -37.75 -29.77
N GLY A 533 -4.21 -37.88 -31.06
CA GLY A 533 -2.82 -37.86 -31.46
C GLY A 533 -2.36 -36.42 -31.70
N ILE A 534 -1.13 -36.10 -31.30
CA ILE A 534 -0.44 -34.91 -31.76
C ILE A 534 0.58 -35.42 -32.78
N ASP A 535 0.31 -35.19 -34.08
CA ASP A 535 1.25 -35.45 -35.14
C ASP A 535 2.19 -34.26 -35.35
#